data_68dac7a18ac0f515f0db3e82d5bfff6a
#
_entry.id   68dac7a18ac0f515f0db3e82d5bfff6a
#
_cell.length_a   1.000
_cell.length_b   1.000
_cell.length_c   1.000
_cell.angle_alpha   90.00
_cell.angle_beta   90.00
_cell.angle_gamma   90.00
#
_symmetry.space_group_name_H-M   'P 1'
#
loop_
_entity.id
_entity.type
_entity.pdbx_description
1 polymer ?
#
loop_
_entity_poly.entity_id
_entity_poly.type
_entity_poly.pdbx_seq_one_letter_code
_entity_poly.pdbx_strand_id
1 'polypeptide(L)'
;MPEMKRTAKDSVFTYLFKQPMYTRQLYLALHPEDTAVTEADCKVISLENVLTTGLYNDLGIQVRGRLILLVEAQSTFSVNIVLRLLLYLAETYMQYIKEHKLDLYASPPVFVPTPELYVIYTGSREKVPDTLYLSDLYQGAGGVEVQVHVLRGSAQGNIVDQYVQFCKILDEQRVLYGRTKRAIEETLRICKERNVLTPFLASRQKEVVDIMSMLFDQKEIMEIHDYNIAQAARRDGWQRGRQEGWQKGRQEGWQEGSELEFLRMANLSKVLTERGRGDELPKALMDRGFYERLLKEFSL
;
A
#
# COMPACT_ATOMS: atom_id res chain seq x y z
N MET A 1 -4.60 -10.25 23.65
CA MET A 1 -5.29 -9.25 22.83
C MET A 1 -5.46 -9.71 21.37
N PRO A 2 -6.14 -10.83 21.10
CA PRO A 2 -6.40 -11.29 19.72
C PRO A 2 -7.76 -10.85 19.14
N GLU A 3 -8.70 -10.37 19.96
CA GLU A 3 -10.06 -10.04 19.49
C GLU A 3 -10.19 -8.69 18.80
N MET A 4 -9.34 -7.71 19.10
CA MET A 4 -9.38 -6.38 18.48
C MET A 4 -8.96 -6.38 16.99
N LYS A 5 -8.21 -7.40 16.54
CA LYS A 5 -7.81 -7.53 15.13
C LYS A 5 -8.91 -8.10 14.21
N ARG A 6 -9.91 -8.80 14.74
CA ARG A 6 -11.00 -9.40 13.95
C ARG A 6 -12.07 -8.40 13.55
N THR A 7 -12.41 -7.45 14.40
CA THR A 7 -13.44 -6.43 14.15
C THR A 7 -13.02 -5.33 13.17
N ALA A 8 -11.72 -5.12 12.99
CA ALA A 8 -11.17 -4.09 12.12
C ALA A 8 -11.26 -4.39 10.61
N LYS A 9 -11.64 -5.61 10.23
CA LYS A 9 -11.66 -6.07 8.81
C LYS A 9 -13.05 -6.16 8.19
N ASP A 10 -14.11 -6.02 8.96
CA ASP A 10 -15.47 -6.13 8.43
C ASP A 10 -15.97 -4.77 7.93
N SER A 11 -15.74 -4.49 6.65
CA SER A 11 -16.39 -3.39 5.95
C SER A 11 -17.82 -3.75 5.58
N VAL A 12 -18.61 -2.74 5.20
CA VAL A 12 -19.95 -2.96 4.65
C VAL A 12 -19.90 -3.91 3.44
N PHE A 13 -18.84 -3.82 2.63
CA PHE A 13 -18.56 -4.73 1.52
C PHE A 13 -18.51 -6.19 1.96
N THR A 14 -17.59 -6.48 2.89
CA THR A 14 -17.38 -7.83 3.40
C THR A 14 -18.63 -8.34 4.14
N TYR A 15 -19.27 -7.46 4.93
CA TYR A 15 -20.47 -7.82 5.68
C TYR A 15 -21.66 -8.14 4.78
N LEU A 16 -21.85 -7.39 3.68
CA LEU A 16 -22.87 -7.65 2.68
C LEU A 16 -22.62 -8.99 1.97
N PHE A 17 -21.46 -9.11 1.36
CA PHE A 17 -21.17 -10.24 0.45
C PHE A 17 -20.77 -11.54 1.15
N LYS A 18 -20.54 -11.53 2.46
CA LYS A 18 -20.43 -12.78 3.26
C LYS A 18 -21.77 -13.45 3.52
N GLN A 19 -22.90 -12.79 3.27
CA GLN A 19 -24.22 -13.38 3.48
C GLN A 19 -24.62 -14.23 2.26
N PRO A 20 -25.03 -15.51 2.43
CA PRO A 20 -25.24 -16.46 1.31
C PRO A 20 -26.15 -15.90 0.21
N MET A 21 -27.23 -15.23 0.59
CA MET A 21 -28.17 -14.63 -0.37
C MET A 21 -27.48 -13.59 -1.25
N TYR A 22 -26.67 -12.70 -0.68
CA TYR A 22 -25.98 -11.65 -1.44
C TYR A 22 -24.73 -12.17 -2.16
N THR A 23 -24.06 -13.19 -1.61
CA THR A 23 -23.00 -13.92 -2.32
C THR A 23 -23.55 -14.56 -3.61
N ARG A 24 -24.74 -15.18 -3.53
CA ARG A 24 -25.41 -15.72 -4.71
C ARG A 24 -25.81 -14.63 -5.71
N GLN A 25 -26.36 -13.51 -5.23
CA GLN A 25 -26.70 -12.37 -6.10
C GLN A 25 -25.46 -11.79 -6.80
N LEU A 26 -24.32 -11.69 -6.09
CA LEU A 26 -23.05 -11.29 -6.67
C LEU A 26 -22.62 -12.27 -7.76
N TYR A 27 -22.65 -13.57 -7.48
CA TYR A 27 -22.33 -14.58 -8.47
C TYR A 27 -23.20 -14.48 -9.72
N LEU A 28 -24.51 -14.32 -9.56
CA LEU A 28 -25.45 -14.17 -10.69
C LEU A 28 -25.28 -12.84 -11.45
N ALA A 29 -24.75 -11.79 -10.80
CA ALA A 29 -24.39 -10.56 -11.49
C ALA A 29 -23.17 -10.75 -12.39
N LEU A 30 -22.28 -11.70 -12.08
CA LEU A 30 -21.10 -12.05 -12.87
C LEU A 30 -21.42 -13.14 -13.91
N HIS A 31 -22.32 -14.04 -13.57
CA HIS A 31 -22.72 -15.22 -14.37
C HIS A 31 -24.25 -15.28 -14.51
N PRO A 32 -24.87 -14.39 -15.25
CA PRO A 32 -26.33 -14.34 -15.39
C PRO A 32 -26.93 -15.59 -16.07
N GLU A 33 -26.11 -16.33 -16.79
CA GLU A 33 -26.49 -17.59 -17.46
C GLU A 33 -26.65 -18.76 -16.49
N ASP A 34 -25.97 -18.77 -15.32
CA ASP A 34 -25.98 -19.89 -14.36
C ASP A 34 -27.08 -19.74 -13.30
N THR A 35 -28.33 -19.69 -13.74
CA THR A 35 -29.50 -19.48 -12.89
C THR A 35 -29.77 -20.63 -11.90
N ALA A 36 -29.18 -21.80 -12.14
CA ALA A 36 -29.34 -22.98 -11.30
C ALA A 36 -28.49 -22.97 -10.01
N VAL A 37 -27.62 -21.97 -9.82
CA VAL A 37 -26.83 -21.83 -8.60
C VAL A 37 -27.72 -21.45 -7.42
N THR A 38 -27.54 -22.16 -6.31
CA THR A 38 -28.22 -21.91 -5.04
C THR A 38 -27.29 -21.23 -4.03
N GLU A 39 -27.81 -20.73 -2.92
CA GLU A 39 -27.00 -20.18 -1.84
C GLU A 39 -26.04 -21.21 -1.23
N ALA A 40 -26.44 -22.48 -1.20
CA ALA A 40 -25.62 -23.57 -0.67
C ALA A 40 -24.39 -23.88 -1.56
N ASP A 41 -24.44 -23.55 -2.86
CA ASP A 41 -23.32 -23.71 -3.78
C ASP A 41 -22.24 -22.63 -3.58
N CYS A 42 -22.56 -21.53 -2.89
CA CYS A 42 -21.70 -20.38 -2.72
C CYS A 42 -20.97 -20.44 -1.36
N LYS A 43 -19.68 -20.77 -1.37
CA LYS A 43 -18.85 -20.83 -0.16
C LYS A 43 -17.92 -19.60 -0.11
N VAL A 44 -18.05 -18.78 0.92
CA VAL A 44 -17.11 -17.69 1.18
C VAL A 44 -15.81 -18.26 1.73
N ILE A 45 -14.68 -17.82 1.18
CA ILE A 45 -13.33 -18.17 1.59
C ILE A 45 -12.70 -16.98 2.28
N SER A 46 -12.01 -17.20 3.41
CA SER A 46 -11.23 -16.17 4.08
C SER A 46 -9.93 -15.94 3.32
N LEU A 47 -9.66 -14.68 2.94
CA LEU A 47 -8.39 -14.24 2.34
C LEU A 47 -7.42 -13.68 3.39
N GLU A 48 -7.55 -14.12 4.64
CA GLU A 48 -6.73 -13.66 5.76
C GLU A 48 -5.27 -14.11 5.58
N ASN A 49 -4.32 -13.21 5.91
CA ASN A 49 -2.87 -13.44 6.03
C ASN A 49 -1.99 -13.29 4.78
N VAL A 50 -2.49 -12.92 3.62
CA VAL A 50 -1.64 -12.75 2.42
C VAL A 50 -0.82 -11.46 2.47
N LEU A 51 -1.41 -10.37 2.98
CA LEU A 51 -0.73 -9.07 3.11
C LEU A 51 -0.85 -8.58 4.56
N THR A 52 0.29 -8.41 5.23
CA THR A 52 0.37 -8.15 6.68
C THR A 52 -0.04 -6.73 7.11
N THR A 53 -0.31 -5.82 6.18
CA THR A 53 -0.47 -4.39 6.48
C THR A 53 -1.61 -3.75 5.70
N GLY A 54 -2.86 -4.13 5.91
CA GLY A 54 -3.92 -3.35 5.26
C GLY A 54 -5.34 -3.72 5.66
N LEU A 55 -6.15 -2.71 5.85
CA LEU A 55 -7.61 -2.77 5.84
C LEU A 55 -8.04 -2.93 4.37
N TYR A 56 -8.07 -4.15 3.86
CA TYR A 56 -8.52 -4.39 2.49
C TYR A 56 -9.88 -5.09 2.52
N ASN A 57 -10.79 -4.57 1.72
CA ASN A 57 -12.10 -5.17 1.49
C ASN A 57 -11.95 -6.22 0.39
N ASP A 58 -11.54 -7.41 0.76
CA ASP A 58 -11.23 -8.48 -0.15
C ASP A 58 -12.10 -9.71 0.16
N LEU A 59 -12.63 -10.35 -0.86
CA LEU A 59 -13.56 -11.45 -0.75
C LEU A 59 -13.16 -12.59 -1.68
N GLY A 60 -13.06 -13.80 -1.16
CA GLY A 60 -12.96 -15.03 -1.93
C GLY A 60 -14.29 -15.78 -1.90
N ILE A 61 -14.74 -16.26 -3.05
CA ILE A 61 -15.95 -17.08 -3.19
C ILE A 61 -15.63 -18.30 -4.03
N GLN A 62 -15.93 -19.47 -3.50
CA GLN A 62 -15.92 -20.71 -4.27
C GLN A 62 -17.35 -21.09 -4.64
N VAL A 63 -17.60 -21.26 -5.94
CA VAL A 63 -18.88 -21.71 -6.46
C VAL A 63 -18.61 -22.86 -7.40
N ARG A 64 -18.99 -24.09 -7.00
CA ARG A 64 -18.73 -25.33 -7.75
C ARG A 64 -17.23 -25.43 -8.12
N GLY A 65 -16.86 -25.44 -9.40
CA GLY A 65 -15.48 -25.51 -9.88
C GLY A 65 -14.80 -24.16 -10.11
N ARG A 66 -15.38 -23.03 -9.66
CA ARG A 66 -14.87 -21.67 -9.83
C ARG A 66 -14.36 -21.09 -8.52
N LEU A 67 -13.32 -20.27 -8.60
CA LEU A 67 -12.79 -19.47 -7.52
C LEU A 67 -12.83 -18.00 -7.93
N ILE A 68 -13.73 -17.22 -7.34
CA ILE A 68 -13.86 -15.80 -7.59
C ILE A 68 -13.12 -15.04 -6.49
N LEU A 69 -12.15 -14.22 -6.86
CA LEU A 69 -11.46 -13.29 -5.99
C LEU A 69 -11.88 -11.87 -6.34
N LEU A 70 -12.42 -11.16 -5.37
CA LEU A 70 -12.99 -9.84 -5.54
C LEU A 70 -12.39 -8.86 -4.54
N VAL A 71 -11.88 -7.75 -5.05
CA VAL A 71 -11.27 -6.66 -4.28
C VAL A 71 -12.06 -5.38 -4.48
N GLU A 72 -12.23 -4.59 -3.43
CA GLU A 72 -12.78 -3.24 -3.54
C GLU A 72 -11.67 -2.22 -3.80
N ALA A 73 -11.87 -1.32 -4.77
CA ALA A 73 -11.02 -0.17 -5.04
C ALA A 73 -11.83 1.13 -4.94
N GLN A 74 -11.64 1.88 -3.86
CA GLN A 74 -12.38 3.11 -3.57
C GLN A 74 -11.76 4.34 -4.25
N SER A 75 -10.71 4.90 -3.68
CA SER A 75 -10.17 6.21 -4.09
C SER A 75 -8.94 6.11 -4.98
N THR A 76 -8.16 5.04 -4.85
CA THR A 76 -6.91 4.86 -5.59
C THR A 76 -7.04 3.68 -6.52
N PHE A 77 -7.28 3.98 -7.80
CA PHE A 77 -7.22 2.98 -8.84
C PHE A 77 -5.76 2.82 -9.29
N SER A 78 -5.20 1.65 -9.06
CA SER A 78 -3.83 1.31 -9.42
C SER A 78 -3.79 -0.03 -10.16
N VAL A 79 -3.01 -0.11 -11.23
CA VAL A 79 -2.74 -1.37 -11.96
C VAL A 79 -2.12 -2.42 -11.03
N ASN A 80 -1.46 -2.01 -9.95
CA ASN A 80 -0.90 -2.91 -8.93
C ASN A 80 -1.93 -3.85 -8.26
N ILE A 81 -3.22 -3.58 -8.43
CA ILE A 81 -4.31 -4.49 -8.01
C ILE A 81 -4.14 -5.88 -8.62
N VAL A 82 -3.62 -5.98 -9.85
CA VAL A 82 -3.35 -7.27 -10.53
C VAL A 82 -2.36 -8.10 -9.73
N LEU A 83 -1.26 -7.51 -9.26
CA LEU A 83 -0.27 -8.20 -8.42
C LEU A 83 -0.87 -8.64 -7.08
N ARG A 84 -1.71 -7.80 -6.48
CA ARG A 84 -2.38 -8.13 -5.21
C ARG A 84 -3.30 -9.34 -5.37
N LEU A 85 -4.12 -9.36 -6.42
CA LEU A 85 -5.00 -10.50 -6.72
C LEU A 85 -4.24 -11.77 -7.09
N LEU A 86 -3.11 -11.66 -7.79
CA LEU A 86 -2.22 -12.79 -8.06
C LEU A 86 -1.66 -13.41 -6.78
N LEU A 87 -1.25 -12.60 -5.81
CA LEU A 87 -0.78 -13.08 -4.50
C LEU A 87 -1.92 -13.77 -3.72
N TYR A 88 -3.14 -13.22 -3.75
CA TYR A 88 -4.31 -13.86 -3.14
C TYR A 88 -4.63 -15.20 -3.80
N LEU A 89 -4.55 -15.27 -5.12
CA LEU A 89 -4.79 -16.51 -5.86
C LEU A 89 -3.77 -17.58 -5.45
N ALA A 90 -2.48 -17.23 -5.42
CA ALA A 90 -1.42 -18.15 -5.03
C ALA A 90 -1.64 -18.71 -3.61
N GLU A 91 -1.94 -17.85 -2.63
CA GLU A 91 -2.19 -18.27 -1.25
C GLU A 91 -3.47 -19.12 -1.14
N THR A 92 -4.54 -18.72 -1.84
CA THR A 92 -5.80 -19.50 -1.85
C THR A 92 -5.59 -20.90 -2.42
N TYR A 93 -4.78 -21.03 -3.48
CA TYR A 93 -4.43 -22.34 -4.02
C TYR A 93 -3.54 -23.13 -3.07
N MET A 94 -2.61 -22.50 -2.37
CA MET A 94 -1.81 -23.17 -1.33
C MET A 94 -2.68 -23.71 -0.20
N GLN A 95 -3.69 -22.96 0.24
CA GLN A 95 -4.65 -23.44 1.24
C GLN A 95 -5.51 -24.57 0.69
N TYR A 96 -6.04 -24.44 -0.53
CA TYR A 96 -6.83 -25.46 -1.20
C TYR A 96 -6.06 -26.78 -1.31
N ILE A 97 -4.79 -26.75 -1.73
CA ILE A 97 -3.91 -27.92 -1.84
C ILE A 97 -3.73 -28.59 -0.48
N LYS A 98 -3.50 -27.81 0.59
CA LYS A 98 -3.35 -28.33 1.95
C LYS A 98 -4.64 -28.96 2.47
N GLU A 99 -5.78 -28.30 2.31
CA GLU A 99 -7.09 -28.77 2.79
C GLU A 99 -7.49 -30.09 2.11
N HIS A 100 -7.24 -30.21 0.80
CA HIS A 100 -7.57 -31.39 0.01
C HIS A 100 -6.45 -32.44 -0.02
N LYS A 101 -5.32 -32.19 0.67
CA LYS A 101 -4.15 -33.09 0.74
C LYS A 101 -3.64 -33.49 -0.64
N LEU A 102 -3.59 -32.51 -1.57
CA LEU A 102 -3.16 -32.74 -2.94
C LEU A 102 -1.63 -32.84 -3.02
N ASP A 103 -1.14 -33.86 -3.68
CA ASP A 103 0.30 -34.11 -3.83
C ASP A 103 0.79 -33.52 -5.18
N LEU A 104 1.51 -32.40 -5.11
CA LEU A 104 2.07 -31.73 -6.28
C LEU A 104 3.25 -32.48 -6.92
N TYR A 105 3.81 -33.49 -6.23
CA TYR A 105 4.93 -34.30 -6.71
C TYR A 105 4.47 -35.65 -7.28
N ALA A 106 3.18 -35.97 -7.15
CA ALA A 106 2.63 -37.17 -7.74
C ALA A 106 2.52 -37.06 -9.26
N SER A 107 2.57 -38.20 -9.94
CA SER A 107 2.43 -38.27 -11.41
C SER A 107 1.08 -37.83 -11.96
N PRO A 108 -0.08 -38.12 -11.31
CA PRO A 108 -1.36 -37.61 -11.79
C PRO A 108 -1.47 -36.10 -11.67
N PRO A 109 -2.09 -35.40 -12.66
CA PRO A 109 -2.29 -33.97 -12.57
C PRO A 109 -3.22 -33.59 -11.42
N VAL A 110 -2.88 -32.49 -10.72
CA VAL A 110 -3.71 -31.89 -9.68
C VAL A 110 -4.62 -30.84 -10.31
N PHE A 111 -5.93 -30.96 -10.06
CA PHE A 111 -6.91 -30.00 -10.52
C PHE A 111 -7.27 -29.01 -9.39
N VAL A 112 -7.35 -27.74 -9.74
CA VAL A 112 -7.75 -26.64 -8.86
C VAL A 112 -8.94 -25.90 -9.46
N PRO A 113 -9.74 -25.16 -8.66
CA PRO A 113 -10.85 -24.37 -9.18
C PRO A 113 -10.38 -23.33 -10.19
N THR A 114 -11.18 -23.10 -11.25
CA THR A 114 -10.88 -22.08 -12.25
C THR A 114 -10.93 -20.68 -11.63
N PRO A 115 -9.85 -19.87 -11.68
CA PRO A 115 -9.82 -18.58 -11.05
C PRO A 115 -10.49 -17.51 -11.92
N GLU A 116 -11.24 -16.62 -11.27
CA GLU A 116 -11.80 -15.42 -11.85
C GLU A 116 -11.50 -14.24 -10.94
N LEU A 117 -10.88 -13.19 -11.49
CA LEU A 117 -10.36 -12.07 -10.73
C LEU A 117 -11.11 -10.80 -11.07
N TYR A 118 -11.65 -10.15 -10.04
CA TYR A 118 -12.47 -8.95 -10.19
C TYR A 118 -12.03 -7.83 -9.25
N VAL A 119 -12.27 -6.60 -9.67
CA VAL A 119 -12.21 -5.42 -8.81
C VAL A 119 -13.51 -4.64 -8.95
N ILE A 120 -14.17 -4.30 -7.83
CA ILE A 120 -15.28 -3.34 -7.83
C ILE A 120 -14.69 -1.95 -7.64
N TYR A 121 -14.86 -1.11 -8.65
CA TYR A 121 -14.42 0.28 -8.57
C TYR A 121 -15.57 1.19 -8.14
N THR A 122 -15.41 1.81 -6.97
CA THR A 122 -16.41 2.70 -6.36
C THR A 122 -15.99 4.18 -6.40
N GLY A 123 -14.81 4.48 -6.96
CA GLY A 123 -14.29 5.85 -7.07
C GLY A 123 -14.92 6.67 -8.20
N SER A 124 -14.49 7.92 -8.28
CA SER A 124 -15.03 8.94 -9.20
C SER A 124 -14.27 9.11 -10.52
N ARG A 125 -13.20 8.35 -10.76
CA ARG A 125 -12.41 8.48 -11.99
C ARG A 125 -13.23 8.03 -13.19
N GLU A 126 -13.41 8.90 -14.19
CA GLU A 126 -14.23 8.65 -15.36
C GLU A 126 -13.65 7.58 -16.31
N LYS A 127 -12.33 7.63 -16.53
CA LYS A 127 -11.66 6.70 -17.45
C LYS A 127 -10.91 5.65 -16.67
N VAL A 128 -11.57 4.52 -16.46
CA VAL A 128 -11.00 3.31 -15.86
C VAL A 128 -11.17 2.19 -16.88
N PRO A 129 -10.12 1.39 -17.18
CA PRO A 129 -10.23 0.28 -18.12
C PRO A 129 -11.20 -0.78 -17.61
N ASP A 130 -11.81 -1.54 -18.51
CA ASP A 130 -12.72 -2.65 -18.15
C ASP A 130 -11.95 -3.91 -17.72
N THR A 131 -10.69 -4.02 -18.11
CA THR A 131 -9.80 -5.12 -17.74
C THR A 131 -8.40 -4.58 -17.48
N LEU A 132 -7.75 -5.09 -16.45
CA LEU A 132 -6.35 -4.86 -16.14
C LEU A 132 -5.55 -6.11 -16.49
N TYR A 133 -4.35 -5.94 -16.96
CA TYR A 133 -3.47 -7.00 -17.40
C TYR A 133 -2.16 -7.01 -16.59
N LEU A 134 -1.66 -8.20 -16.25
CA LEU A 134 -0.36 -8.33 -15.57
C LEU A 134 0.78 -7.88 -16.48
N SER A 135 0.66 -8.09 -17.78
CA SER A 135 1.63 -7.65 -18.78
C SER A 135 1.88 -6.14 -18.80
N ASP A 136 0.91 -5.32 -18.37
CA ASP A 136 1.08 -3.86 -18.22
C ASP A 136 2.12 -3.48 -17.15
N LEU A 137 2.51 -4.43 -16.29
CA LEU A 137 3.49 -4.22 -15.22
C LEU A 137 4.87 -4.82 -15.56
N TYR A 138 5.02 -5.48 -16.70
CA TYR A 138 6.30 -6.06 -17.09
C TYR A 138 7.23 -5.00 -17.69
N GLN A 139 8.51 -5.12 -17.37
CA GLN A 139 9.56 -4.27 -17.96
C GLN A 139 10.05 -4.78 -19.31
N GLY A 140 9.56 -5.93 -19.79
CA GLY A 140 9.96 -6.57 -21.02
C GLY A 140 8.77 -7.26 -21.71
N ALA A 141 9.02 -7.83 -22.90
CA ALA A 141 7.99 -8.55 -23.65
C ALA A 141 7.84 -10.00 -23.19
N GLY A 142 6.61 -10.51 -23.26
CA GLY A 142 6.25 -11.89 -22.91
C GLY A 142 5.98 -12.09 -21.41
N GLY A 143 5.72 -13.31 -21.02
CA GLY A 143 5.46 -13.69 -19.63
C GLY A 143 4.08 -14.32 -19.42
N VAL A 144 3.74 -14.57 -18.17
CA VAL A 144 2.42 -15.09 -17.77
C VAL A 144 1.41 -13.95 -17.79
N GLU A 145 0.25 -14.17 -18.41
CA GLU A 145 -0.84 -13.18 -18.39
C GLU A 145 -1.86 -13.50 -17.30
N VAL A 146 -2.22 -12.46 -16.54
CA VAL A 146 -3.32 -12.47 -15.58
C VAL A 146 -4.24 -11.31 -15.89
N GLN A 147 -5.53 -11.60 -16.02
CA GLN A 147 -6.56 -10.62 -16.30
C GLN A 147 -7.41 -10.37 -15.07
N VAL A 148 -7.71 -9.11 -14.79
CA VAL A 148 -8.60 -8.68 -13.71
C VAL A 148 -9.70 -7.82 -14.31
N HIS A 149 -10.95 -8.26 -14.16
CA HIS A 149 -12.12 -7.54 -14.66
C HIS A 149 -12.52 -6.41 -13.70
N VAL A 150 -12.77 -5.23 -14.26
CA VAL A 150 -13.18 -4.05 -13.50
C VAL A 150 -14.69 -3.89 -13.54
N LEU A 151 -15.34 -4.09 -12.40
CA LEU A 151 -16.77 -3.91 -12.22
C LEU A 151 -17.05 -2.46 -11.83
N ARG A 152 -17.87 -1.80 -12.61
CA ARG A 152 -18.38 -0.45 -12.34
C ARG A 152 -19.89 -0.52 -12.25
N GLY A 153 -20.50 0.40 -11.51
CA GLY A 153 -21.97 0.49 -11.49
C GLY A 153 -22.52 0.67 -12.90
N SER A 154 -23.49 -0.15 -13.25
CA SER A 154 -24.25 -0.09 -14.50
C SER A 154 -25.70 0.36 -14.23
N ALA A 155 -26.52 0.41 -15.26
CA ALA A 155 -27.94 0.72 -15.11
C ALA A 155 -28.84 -0.54 -14.94
N GLN A 156 -28.24 -1.72 -14.76
CA GLN A 156 -28.98 -2.99 -14.67
C GLN A 156 -29.68 -3.20 -13.32
N GLY A 157 -29.25 -2.47 -12.27
CA GLY A 157 -29.84 -2.54 -10.93
C GLY A 157 -29.49 -3.81 -10.15
N ASN A 158 -28.45 -4.55 -10.58
CA ASN A 158 -27.97 -5.74 -9.88
C ASN A 158 -27.29 -5.37 -8.55
N ILE A 159 -26.87 -6.37 -7.78
CA ILE A 159 -26.29 -6.13 -6.44
C ILE A 159 -24.97 -5.35 -6.48
N VAL A 160 -24.18 -5.47 -7.54
CA VAL A 160 -22.95 -4.69 -7.75
C VAL A 160 -23.29 -3.22 -7.98
N ASP A 161 -24.29 -2.95 -8.81
CA ASP A 161 -24.79 -1.58 -9.08
C ASP A 161 -25.29 -0.93 -7.81
N GLN A 162 -26.09 -1.65 -7.01
CA GLN A 162 -26.62 -1.16 -5.75
C GLN A 162 -25.49 -0.87 -4.76
N TYR A 163 -24.49 -1.72 -4.69
CA TYR A 163 -23.32 -1.48 -3.83
C TYR A 163 -22.51 -0.24 -4.27
N VAL A 164 -22.24 -0.09 -5.56
CA VAL A 164 -21.54 1.10 -6.09
C VAL A 164 -22.35 2.37 -5.85
N GLN A 165 -23.68 2.33 -5.99
CA GLN A 165 -24.55 3.46 -5.66
C GLN A 165 -24.53 3.79 -4.16
N PHE A 166 -24.55 2.79 -3.29
CA PHE A 166 -24.39 2.98 -1.85
C PHE A 166 -23.10 3.72 -1.53
N CYS A 167 -21.97 3.29 -2.10
CA CYS A 167 -20.67 3.92 -1.90
C CYS A 167 -20.66 5.38 -2.38
N LYS A 168 -21.24 5.67 -3.56
CA LYS A 168 -21.36 7.05 -4.07
C LYS A 168 -22.19 7.95 -3.14
N ILE A 169 -23.34 7.46 -2.68
CA ILE A 169 -24.17 8.20 -1.74
C ILE A 169 -23.41 8.47 -0.44
N LEU A 170 -22.70 7.47 0.09
CA LEU A 170 -21.89 7.63 1.29
C LEU A 170 -20.79 8.69 1.10
N ASP A 171 -20.07 8.66 -0.02
CA ASP A 171 -19.03 9.64 -0.31
C ASP A 171 -19.59 11.06 -0.48
N GLU A 172 -20.75 11.22 -1.14
CA GLU A 172 -21.46 12.50 -1.23
C GLU A 172 -21.83 13.05 0.17
N GLN A 173 -22.36 12.20 1.04
CA GLN A 173 -22.73 12.61 2.40
C GLN A 173 -21.50 12.92 3.27
N ARG A 174 -20.39 12.23 3.05
CA ARG A 174 -19.12 12.51 3.73
C ARG A 174 -18.51 13.85 3.30
N VAL A 175 -18.68 14.25 2.04
CA VAL A 175 -18.28 15.60 1.58
C VAL A 175 -19.11 16.68 2.29
N LEU A 176 -20.41 16.45 2.48
CA LEU A 176 -21.32 17.43 3.08
C LEU A 176 -21.22 17.55 4.61
N TYR A 177 -21.08 16.42 5.28
CA TYR A 177 -21.18 16.33 6.76
C TYR A 177 -19.93 15.80 7.44
N GLY A 178 -18.85 15.59 6.69
CA GLY A 178 -17.63 14.96 7.21
C GLY A 178 -17.85 13.49 7.59
N ARG A 179 -16.93 12.95 8.38
CA ARG A 179 -17.02 11.57 8.93
C ARG A 179 -17.83 11.58 10.22
N THR A 180 -19.10 11.82 10.11
CA THR A 180 -19.99 11.97 11.26
C THR A 180 -21.15 10.98 11.21
N LYS A 181 -21.76 10.75 12.37
CA LYS A 181 -23.00 9.97 12.49
C LYS A 181 -24.10 10.50 11.57
N ARG A 182 -24.16 11.82 11.38
CA ARG A 182 -25.11 12.46 10.46
C ARG A 182 -24.90 12.02 9.01
N ALA A 183 -23.65 11.91 8.54
CA ALA A 183 -23.35 11.41 7.20
C ALA A 183 -23.86 9.99 7.00
N ILE A 184 -23.74 9.13 8.02
CA ILE A 184 -24.27 7.77 8.00
C ILE A 184 -25.79 7.76 7.93
N GLU A 185 -26.45 8.51 8.83
CA GLU A 185 -27.92 8.61 8.90
C GLU A 185 -28.51 9.11 7.58
N GLU A 186 -27.94 10.16 6.98
CA GLU A 186 -28.37 10.68 5.68
C GLU A 186 -28.11 9.69 4.54
N THR A 187 -26.99 8.98 4.57
CA THR A 187 -26.72 7.90 3.59
C THR A 187 -27.82 6.84 3.64
N LEU A 188 -28.16 6.35 4.83
CA LEU A 188 -29.19 5.32 5.01
C LEU A 188 -30.59 5.84 4.59
N ARG A 189 -30.92 7.11 4.89
CA ARG A 189 -32.17 7.75 4.48
C ARG A 189 -32.27 7.79 2.96
N ILE A 190 -31.24 8.29 2.27
CA ILE A 190 -31.20 8.40 0.81
C ILE A 190 -31.23 7.01 0.15
N CYS A 191 -30.48 6.04 0.69
CA CYS A 191 -30.51 4.67 0.19
C CYS A 191 -31.93 4.07 0.25
N LYS A 192 -32.66 4.30 1.35
CA LYS A 192 -34.05 3.88 1.50
C LYS A 192 -34.95 4.55 0.46
N GLU A 193 -34.83 5.86 0.26
CA GLU A 193 -35.63 6.62 -0.72
C GLU A 193 -35.37 6.18 -2.17
N ARG A 194 -34.10 5.87 -2.49
CA ARG A 194 -33.70 5.43 -3.84
C ARG A 194 -33.77 3.92 -4.05
N ASN A 195 -34.25 3.17 -3.06
CA ASN A 195 -34.31 1.70 -3.06
C ASN A 195 -32.94 1.01 -3.31
N VAL A 196 -31.87 1.55 -2.70
CA VAL A 196 -30.51 1.03 -2.81
C VAL A 196 -30.21 0.14 -1.61
N LEU A 197 -29.90 -1.13 -1.81
CA LEU A 197 -29.63 -2.14 -0.79
C LEU A 197 -30.71 -2.20 0.31
N THR A 198 -31.94 -1.80 0.03
CA THR A 198 -33.02 -1.62 1.03
C THR A 198 -33.27 -2.87 1.87
N PRO A 199 -33.38 -4.10 1.32
CA PRO A 199 -33.61 -5.29 2.15
C PRO A 199 -32.45 -5.57 3.13
N PHE A 200 -31.21 -5.36 2.68
CA PHE A 200 -30.02 -5.51 3.51
C PHE A 200 -29.96 -4.47 4.62
N LEU A 201 -30.09 -3.19 4.25
CA LEU A 201 -30.03 -2.08 5.20
C LEU A 201 -31.18 -2.12 6.22
N ALA A 202 -32.39 -2.54 5.82
CA ALA A 202 -33.52 -2.68 6.73
C ALA A 202 -33.33 -3.82 7.75
N SER A 203 -32.77 -4.94 7.32
CA SER A 203 -32.56 -6.10 8.19
C SER A 203 -31.32 -6.00 9.10
N ARG A 204 -30.37 -5.12 8.76
CA ARG A 204 -29.04 -5.02 9.39
C ARG A 204 -28.61 -3.59 9.68
N GLN A 205 -29.56 -2.69 9.89
CA GLN A 205 -29.28 -1.27 10.06
C GLN A 205 -28.31 -0.98 11.20
N LYS A 206 -28.48 -1.64 12.34
CA LYS A 206 -27.62 -1.43 13.51
C LYS A 206 -26.18 -1.83 13.21
N GLU A 207 -26.00 -3.03 12.70
CA GLU A 207 -24.66 -3.57 12.39
C GLU A 207 -23.96 -2.73 11.31
N VAL A 208 -24.70 -2.25 10.31
CA VAL A 208 -24.16 -1.36 9.27
C VAL A 208 -23.71 -0.03 9.86
N VAL A 209 -24.54 0.58 10.74
CA VAL A 209 -24.18 1.82 11.45
C VAL A 209 -22.94 1.63 12.31
N ASP A 210 -22.88 0.53 13.07
CA ASP A 210 -21.72 0.22 13.92
C ASP A 210 -20.45 0.05 13.10
N ILE A 211 -20.50 -0.70 11.98
CA ILE A 211 -19.37 -0.88 11.06
C ILE A 211 -18.94 0.45 10.46
N MET A 212 -19.87 1.27 9.96
CA MET A 212 -19.55 2.56 9.35
C MET A 212 -18.95 3.54 10.35
N SER A 213 -19.45 3.57 11.58
CA SER A 213 -18.92 4.41 12.66
C SER A 213 -17.50 3.99 13.03
N MET A 214 -17.26 2.69 13.18
CA MET A 214 -15.95 2.14 13.50
C MET A 214 -14.92 2.42 12.38
N LEU A 215 -15.32 2.33 11.10
CA LEU A 215 -14.47 2.65 9.98
C LEU A 215 -14.06 4.14 9.91
N PHE A 216 -14.94 5.03 10.38
CA PHE A 216 -14.62 6.44 10.48
C PHE A 216 -13.53 6.70 11.53
N ASP A 217 -13.71 6.13 12.73
CA ASP A 217 -12.75 6.28 13.83
C ASP A 217 -11.39 5.68 13.50
N GLN A 218 -11.36 4.48 12.89
CA GLN A 218 -10.13 3.80 12.52
C GLN A 218 -9.34 4.54 11.45
N LYS A 219 -10.01 5.09 10.45
CA LYS A 219 -9.32 5.82 9.37
C LYS A 219 -8.67 7.09 9.92
N GLU A 220 -9.33 7.77 10.85
CA GLU A 220 -8.77 8.93 11.55
C GLU A 220 -7.52 8.55 12.38
N ILE A 221 -7.59 7.44 13.11
CA ILE A 221 -6.44 6.89 13.85
C ILE A 221 -5.29 6.52 12.91
N MET A 222 -5.57 5.92 11.75
CA MET A 222 -4.55 5.59 10.76
C MET A 222 -3.95 6.83 10.11
N GLU A 223 -4.74 7.84 9.78
CA GLU A 223 -4.23 9.12 9.24
C GLU A 223 -3.29 9.81 10.24
N ILE A 224 -3.62 9.78 11.54
CA ILE A 224 -2.75 10.26 12.62
C ILE A 224 -1.48 9.41 12.71
N HIS A 225 -1.59 8.10 12.60
CA HIS A 225 -0.45 7.18 12.62
C HIS A 225 0.50 7.43 11.43
N ASP A 226 -0.04 7.51 10.21
CA ASP A 226 0.73 7.77 8.99
C ASP A 226 1.40 9.15 9.03
N TYR A 227 0.70 10.16 9.54
CA TYR A 227 1.27 11.48 9.78
C TYR A 227 2.45 11.42 10.76
N ASN A 228 2.31 10.69 11.86
CA ASN A 228 3.36 10.52 12.85
C ASN A 228 4.57 9.77 12.31
N ILE A 229 4.37 8.71 11.50
CA ILE A 229 5.44 7.97 10.82
C ILE A 229 6.19 8.90 9.85
N ALA A 230 5.45 9.67 9.04
CA ALA A 230 6.06 10.62 8.12
C ALA A 230 6.87 11.71 8.83
N GLN A 231 6.40 12.20 9.97
CA GLN A 231 7.13 13.16 10.82
C GLN A 231 8.38 12.56 11.45
N ALA A 232 8.32 11.30 11.90
CA ALA A 232 9.48 10.58 12.43
C ALA A 232 10.53 10.37 11.35
N ALA A 233 10.15 9.89 10.17
CA ALA A 233 11.05 9.70 9.04
C ALA A 233 11.73 11.02 8.58
N ARG A 234 11.00 12.13 8.58
CA ARG A 234 11.58 13.47 8.30
C ARG A 234 12.61 13.88 9.34
N ARG A 235 12.33 13.66 10.64
CA ARG A 235 13.28 13.95 11.73
C ARG A 235 14.54 13.12 11.61
N ASP A 236 14.39 11.82 11.38
CA ASP A 236 15.53 10.90 11.23
C ASP A 236 16.35 11.22 9.98
N GLY A 237 15.70 11.55 8.87
CA GLY A 237 16.37 12.00 7.65
C GLY A 237 17.16 13.29 7.86
N TRP A 238 16.58 14.27 8.57
CA TRP A 238 17.25 15.52 8.91
C TRP A 238 18.44 15.31 9.84
N GLN A 239 18.29 14.45 10.87
CA GLN A 239 19.38 14.12 11.80
C GLN A 239 20.54 13.44 11.09
N ARG A 240 20.24 12.41 10.24
CA ARG A 240 21.27 11.72 9.44
C ARG A 240 21.97 12.68 8.48
N GLY A 241 21.22 13.47 7.71
CA GLY A 241 21.80 14.44 6.78
C GLY A 241 22.67 15.47 7.47
N ARG A 242 22.28 15.95 8.67
CA ARG A 242 23.10 16.86 9.48
C ARG A 242 24.40 16.19 9.98
N GLN A 243 24.31 14.94 10.43
CA GLN A 243 25.47 14.19 10.93
C GLN A 243 26.45 13.88 9.80
N GLU A 244 25.94 13.40 8.65
CA GLU A 244 26.74 13.13 7.45
C GLU A 244 27.40 14.42 6.90
N GLY A 245 26.65 15.51 6.81
CA GLY A 245 27.17 16.81 6.39
C GLY A 245 28.26 17.33 7.31
N TRP A 246 28.08 17.18 8.65
CA TRP A 246 29.11 17.57 9.61
C TRP A 246 30.36 16.71 9.51
N GLN A 247 30.22 15.38 9.35
CA GLN A 247 31.36 14.47 9.17
C GLN A 247 32.12 14.76 7.88
N LYS A 248 31.38 14.95 6.78
CA LYS A 248 31.97 15.26 5.48
C LYS A 248 32.71 16.61 5.48
N GLY A 249 32.08 17.68 5.99
CA GLY A 249 32.70 18.98 6.10
C GLY A 249 33.94 18.98 7.01
N ARG A 250 33.92 18.22 8.09
CA ARG A 250 35.11 18.05 8.96
C ARG A 250 36.24 17.29 8.25
N GLN A 251 35.92 16.26 7.47
CA GLN A 251 36.91 15.51 6.73
C GLN A 251 37.52 16.33 5.59
N GLU A 252 36.68 17.02 4.83
CA GLU A 252 37.13 17.93 3.76
C GLU A 252 38.00 19.09 4.32
N GLY A 253 37.55 19.73 5.39
CA GLY A 253 38.34 20.81 6.02
C GLY A 253 39.68 20.32 6.60
N TRP A 254 39.74 19.05 7.10
CA TRP A 254 41.00 18.48 7.57
C TRP A 254 41.95 18.15 6.41
N GLN A 255 41.45 17.67 5.28
CA GLN A 255 42.24 17.42 4.07
C GLN A 255 42.78 18.71 3.47
N GLU A 256 41.93 19.70 3.26
CA GLU A 256 42.34 21.01 2.75
C GLU A 256 43.36 21.70 3.65
N GLY A 257 43.16 21.64 4.97
CA GLY A 257 44.11 22.19 5.93
C GLY A 257 45.45 21.48 5.91
N SER A 258 45.47 20.15 5.73
CA SER A 258 46.69 19.34 5.63
C SER A 258 47.46 19.61 4.33
N GLU A 259 46.74 19.75 3.21
CA GLU A 259 47.36 20.10 1.92
C GLU A 259 48.00 21.51 1.95
N LEU A 260 47.30 22.48 2.52
CA LEU A 260 47.79 23.84 2.68
C LEU A 260 49.06 23.88 3.54
N GLU A 261 49.08 23.14 4.62
CA GLU A 261 50.22 23.08 5.52
C GLU A 261 51.43 22.38 4.86
N PHE A 262 51.17 21.33 4.08
CA PHE A 262 52.20 20.66 3.28
C PHE A 262 52.84 21.62 2.24
N LEU A 263 52.00 22.41 1.54
CA LEU A 263 52.47 23.41 0.59
C LEU A 263 53.32 24.52 1.27
N ARG A 264 52.90 25.00 2.44
CA ARG A 264 53.65 26.00 3.24
C ARG A 264 54.99 25.43 3.67
N MET A 265 55.04 24.21 4.12
CA MET A 265 56.28 23.52 4.53
C MET A 265 57.25 23.32 3.33
N ALA A 266 56.70 22.93 2.17
CA ALA A 266 57.49 22.78 0.96
C ALA A 266 58.09 24.10 0.49
N ASN A 267 57.30 25.22 0.52
CA ASN A 267 57.75 26.54 0.19
C ASN A 267 58.82 27.06 1.18
N LEU A 268 58.60 26.87 2.50
CA LEU A 268 59.56 27.23 3.52
C LEU A 268 60.88 26.49 3.33
N SER A 269 60.85 25.16 3.06
CA SER A 269 62.02 24.35 2.78
C SER A 269 62.84 24.91 1.58
N LYS A 270 62.14 25.28 0.49
CA LYS A 270 62.74 25.86 -0.70
C LYS A 270 63.42 27.17 -0.38
N VAL A 271 62.71 28.10 0.29
CA VAL A 271 63.25 29.43 0.62
C VAL A 271 64.44 29.34 1.58
N LEU A 272 64.40 28.49 2.60
CA LEU A 272 65.50 28.25 3.52
C LEU A 272 66.73 27.68 2.79
N THR A 273 66.54 26.80 1.85
CA THR A 273 67.63 26.22 1.05
C THR A 273 68.29 27.29 0.14
N GLU A 274 67.48 28.06 -0.56
CA GLU A 274 67.95 29.14 -1.44
C GLU A 274 68.73 30.25 -0.69
N ARG A 275 68.40 30.46 0.60
CA ARG A 275 69.07 31.42 1.45
C ARG A 275 70.21 30.85 2.30
N GLY A 276 70.59 29.57 2.09
CA GLY A 276 71.66 28.95 2.84
C GLY A 276 71.37 28.66 4.31
N ARG A 277 70.08 28.64 4.68
CA ARG A 277 69.57 28.40 6.04
C ARG A 277 68.87 27.07 6.18
N GLY A 278 69.18 26.08 5.38
CA GLY A 278 68.56 24.77 5.37
C GLY A 278 68.66 23.99 6.68
N ASP A 279 69.65 24.29 7.52
CA ASP A 279 69.84 23.74 8.84
C ASP A 279 68.77 24.15 9.85
N GLU A 280 67.98 25.17 9.57
CA GLU A 280 66.86 25.63 10.41
C GLU A 280 65.57 24.83 10.19
N LEU A 281 65.46 24.06 9.07
CA LEU A 281 64.28 23.29 8.77
C LEU A 281 63.98 22.17 9.81
N PRO A 282 64.95 21.39 10.29
CA PRO A 282 64.68 20.40 11.32
C PRO A 282 64.16 21.04 12.61
N LYS A 283 64.65 22.22 12.96
CA LYS A 283 64.23 22.97 14.15
C LYS A 283 62.77 23.48 13.98
N ALA A 284 62.44 23.97 12.78
CA ALA A 284 61.09 24.42 12.44
C ALA A 284 60.09 23.27 12.49
N LEU A 285 60.45 22.05 12.12
CA LEU A 285 59.62 20.87 12.19
C LEU A 285 59.34 20.41 13.65
N MET A 286 60.23 20.74 14.58
CA MET A 286 60.12 20.36 15.98
C MET A 286 59.53 21.46 16.86
N ASP A 287 59.60 22.70 16.47
CA ASP A 287 59.11 23.88 17.20
C ASP A 287 58.13 24.72 16.37
N ARG A 288 56.85 24.54 16.64
CA ARG A 288 55.76 25.23 15.95
C ARG A 288 55.88 26.75 16.05
N GLY A 289 56.32 27.29 17.19
CA GLY A 289 56.52 28.74 17.37
C GLY A 289 57.67 29.27 16.51
N PHE A 290 58.72 28.48 16.31
CA PHE A 290 59.80 28.80 15.41
C PHE A 290 59.35 28.70 13.93
N TYR A 291 58.61 27.69 13.58
CA TYR A 291 58.00 27.53 12.28
C TYR A 291 57.11 28.72 11.88
N GLU A 292 56.19 29.11 12.76
CA GLU A 292 55.31 30.28 12.51
C GLU A 292 56.09 31.60 12.37
N ARG A 293 57.19 31.77 13.07
CA ARG A 293 58.06 32.92 12.90
C ARG A 293 58.72 32.95 11.53
N LEU A 294 59.22 31.82 11.07
CA LEU A 294 59.82 31.70 9.73
C LEU A 294 58.81 31.97 8.63
N LEU A 295 57.56 31.44 8.76
CA LEU A 295 56.48 31.72 7.80
C LEU A 295 56.20 33.21 7.70
N LYS A 296 56.18 33.93 8.83
CA LYS A 296 56.00 35.38 8.87
C LYS A 296 57.20 36.13 8.28
N GLU A 297 58.41 35.72 8.61
CA GLU A 297 59.64 36.30 8.09
C GLU A 297 59.69 36.26 6.56
N PHE A 298 59.24 35.12 5.96
CA PHE A 298 59.27 34.93 4.52
C PHE A 298 57.93 35.22 3.81
N SER A 299 56.91 35.68 4.55
CA SER A 299 55.55 35.95 4.00
C SER A 299 54.89 34.77 3.28
N LEU A 300 55.00 33.56 3.87
CA LEU A 300 54.47 32.28 3.36
C LEU A 300 53.15 31.89 3.99
#